data_690e07889d04403a4a79a4c6ff138590
#
_entry.id   690e07889d04403a4a79a4c6ff138590
#
_cell.length_a   1.000
_cell.length_b   1.000
_cell.length_c   1.000
_cell.angle_alpha   90.00
_cell.angle_beta   90.00
_cell.angle_gamma   90.00
#
_symmetry.space_group_name_H-M   'P 1'
#
loop_
_entity.id
_entity.type
_entity.pdbx_description
1 polymer ?
#
loop_
_entity_poly.entity_id
_entity_poly.type
_entity_poly.pdbx_seq_one_letter_code
_entity_poly.pdbx_strand_id
1 'polypeptide(L)'
;MRNAIPRACVVHDISGLGRTSLTAVIPILSSMGIQPVPLPTAVLSTQTVGTEGFTLCDLTDNMGPVLDHWERLGEKFECVYSGFMACPAQMDYVSRAVETLLA
;
A
#
# COMPACT_ATOMS: atom_id res chain seq x y z
N MET A 1 -22.57 -11.23 2.91
CA MET A 1 -22.48 -10.23 3.97
C MET A 1 -21.07 -9.69 4.10
N ARG A 2 -20.97 -8.39 4.25
CA ARG A 2 -19.66 -7.75 4.41
C ARG A 2 -19.04 -8.12 5.75
N ASN A 3 -17.75 -8.35 5.76
CA ASN A 3 -17.00 -8.61 6.96
C ASN A 3 -17.08 -7.40 7.91
N ALA A 4 -17.26 -7.65 9.20
CA ALA A 4 -17.29 -6.58 10.20
C ALA A 4 -15.92 -5.99 10.49
N ILE A 5 -14.83 -6.66 10.09
CA ILE A 5 -13.47 -6.17 10.30
C ILE A 5 -13.20 -5.01 9.35
N PRO A 6 -12.81 -3.84 9.85
CA PRO A 6 -12.45 -2.72 8.97
C PRO A 6 -11.19 -3.02 8.16
N ARG A 7 -11.14 -2.50 6.94
CA ARG A 7 -10.03 -2.72 6.03
C ARG A 7 -9.41 -1.38 5.64
N ALA A 8 -8.09 -1.36 5.57
CA ALA A 8 -7.33 -0.19 5.15
C ALA A 8 -6.55 -0.52 3.88
N CYS A 9 -6.70 0.31 2.85
CA CYS A 9 -5.82 0.24 1.68
C CYS A 9 -4.50 0.89 2.07
N VAL A 10 -3.42 0.13 2.03
CA VAL A 10 -2.11 0.57 2.52
C VAL A 10 -1.17 0.76 1.33
N VAL A 11 -0.88 2.01 1.00
CA VAL A 11 -0.07 2.38 -0.18
C VAL A 11 1.34 2.69 0.30
N HIS A 12 2.19 1.68 0.32
CA HIS A 12 3.56 1.75 0.83
C HIS A 12 4.49 0.86 0.02
N ASP A 13 5.78 1.12 0.11
CA ASP A 13 6.80 0.19 -0.36
C ASP A 13 6.97 -0.98 0.61
N ILE A 14 7.64 -2.03 0.16
CA ILE A 14 8.02 -3.15 1.01
C ILE A 14 9.53 -3.33 0.95
N SER A 15 10.18 -3.41 2.12
CA SER A 15 11.61 -3.62 2.24
C SER A 15 11.87 -5.01 2.81
N GLY A 16 12.85 -5.71 2.21
CA GLY A 16 13.21 -7.06 2.67
C GLY A 16 13.86 -7.03 4.04
N LEU A 17 14.97 -6.31 4.16
CA LEU A 17 15.64 -6.14 5.45
C LEU A 17 15.21 -4.81 6.06
N GLY A 18 14.82 -4.86 7.33
CA GLY A 18 14.33 -3.69 8.04
C GLY A 18 12.83 -3.78 8.29
N ARG A 19 12.39 -3.14 9.37
CA ARG A 19 10.97 -3.14 9.75
C ARG A 19 10.38 -1.76 9.50
N THR A 20 10.20 -1.44 8.23
CA THR A 20 9.66 -0.16 7.78
C THR A 20 8.57 -0.40 6.75
N SER A 21 7.77 0.64 6.45
CA SER A 21 6.74 0.60 5.42
C SER A 21 5.82 -0.61 5.61
N LEU A 22 5.56 -1.41 4.59
CA LEU A 22 4.59 -2.51 4.69
C LEU A 22 4.98 -3.55 5.75
N THR A 23 6.26 -3.81 5.93
CA THR A 23 6.69 -4.81 6.93
C THR A 23 6.39 -4.36 8.36
N ALA A 24 6.28 -3.06 8.60
CA ALA A 24 5.87 -2.52 9.90
C ALA A 24 4.36 -2.32 9.96
N VAL A 25 3.76 -1.78 8.91
CA VAL A 25 2.35 -1.39 8.89
C VAL A 25 1.42 -2.60 8.98
N ILE A 26 1.74 -3.68 8.25
CA ILE A 26 0.88 -4.86 8.23
C ILE A 26 0.68 -5.45 9.62
N PRO A 27 1.74 -5.79 10.37
CA PRO A 27 1.53 -6.35 11.71
C PRO A 27 0.90 -5.36 12.69
N ILE A 28 1.22 -4.06 12.57
CA ILE A 28 0.64 -3.05 13.47
C ILE A 28 -0.87 -2.96 13.26
N LEU A 29 -1.33 -2.80 12.03
CA LEU A 29 -2.76 -2.71 11.74
C LEU A 29 -3.48 -4.01 12.12
N SER A 30 -2.87 -5.15 11.83
CA SER A 30 -3.47 -6.44 12.18
C SER A 30 -3.66 -6.57 13.68
N SER A 31 -2.69 -6.13 14.48
CA SER A 31 -2.80 -6.16 15.93
C SER A 31 -3.90 -5.24 16.47
N MET A 32 -4.26 -4.22 15.69
CA MET A 32 -5.34 -3.29 16.04
C MET A 32 -6.72 -3.77 15.57
N GLY A 33 -6.80 -4.93 14.96
CA GLY A 33 -8.06 -5.44 14.43
C GLY A 33 -8.46 -4.86 13.08
N ILE A 34 -7.51 -4.27 12.36
CA ILE A 34 -7.72 -3.70 11.02
C ILE A 34 -7.03 -4.61 10.01
N GLN A 35 -7.76 -5.00 8.96
CA GLN A 35 -7.16 -5.79 7.89
C GLN A 35 -6.41 -4.88 6.93
N PRO A 36 -5.08 -4.97 6.83
CA PRO A 36 -4.34 -4.22 5.83
C PRO A 36 -4.50 -4.89 4.46
N VAL A 37 -4.76 -4.07 3.43
CA VAL A 37 -4.82 -4.52 2.05
C VAL A 37 -3.74 -3.75 1.30
N PRO A 38 -2.58 -4.35 1.05
CA PRO A 38 -1.46 -3.61 0.51
C PRO A 38 -1.59 -3.30 -0.97
N LEU A 39 -1.21 -2.07 -1.33
CA LEU A 39 -0.94 -1.66 -2.70
C LEU A 39 0.53 -1.26 -2.73
N PRO A 40 1.42 -2.19 -3.07
CA PRO A 40 2.86 -1.92 -3.01
C PRO A 40 3.30 -0.92 -4.08
N THR A 41 4.12 0.06 -3.68
CA THR A 41 4.68 1.06 -4.58
C THR A 41 6.03 0.66 -5.13
N ALA A 42 6.77 -0.14 -4.40
CA ALA A 42 8.09 -0.63 -4.78
C ALA A 42 8.49 -1.78 -3.88
N VAL A 43 9.40 -2.61 -4.37
CA VAL A 43 10.06 -3.62 -3.54
C VAL A 43 11.53 -3.25 -3.46
N LEU A 44 12.03 -3.13 -2.23
CA LEU A 44 13.42 -2.80 -1.97
C LEU A 44 14.11 -3.96 -1.23
N SER A 45 15.41 -4.11 -1.46
CA SER A 45 16.19 -5.14 -0.73
C SER A 45 16.29 -4.81 0.75
N THR A 46 16.42 -3.51 1.07
CA THR A 46 16.54 -3.02 2.45
C THR A 46 15.85 -1.68 2.58
N GLN A 47 15.68 -1.20 3.83
CA GLN A 47 15.32 0.19 4.06
C GLN A 47 16.41 1.09 3.49
N THR A 48 16.06 2.33 3.15
CA THR A 48 17.00 3.24 2.50
C THR A 48 17.89 3.99 3.47
N VAL A 49 17.40 4.25 4.68
CA VAL A 49 18.13 5.01 5.69
C VAL A 49 19.21 4.14 6.31
N GLY A 50 20.47 4.60 6.27
CA GLY A 50 21.58 3.88 6.85
C GLY A 50 22.08 2.68 6.06
N THR A 51 21.59 2.52 4.82
CA THR A 51 21.97 1.37 3.97
C THR A 51 22.36 1.89 2.59
N GLU A 52 23.47 1.40 2.06
CA GLU A 52 23.94 1.73 0.72
C GLU A 52 23.73 0.57 -0.23
N GLY A 53 23.65 0.88 -1.52
CA GLY A 53 23.63 -0.14 -2.56
C GLY A 53 22.36 -0.99 -2.58
N PHE A 54 21.25 -0.50 -1.99
CA PHE A 54 19.99 -1.25 -2.01
C PHE A 54 19.46 -1.37 -3.44
N THR A 55 18.71 -2.44 -3.69
CA THR A 55 18.00 -2.60 -4.98
C THR A 55 16.57 -2.13 -4.82
N LEU A 56 16.01 -1.61 -5.92
CA LEU A 56 14.63 -1.12 -5.93
C LEU A 56 13.93 -1.61 -7.20
N CYS A 57 12.76 -2.21 -7.02
CA CYS A 57 11.86 -2.54 -8.12
C CYS A 57 10.63 -1.62 -8.00
N ASP A 58 10.51 -0.68 -8.93
CA ASP A 58 9.40 0.26 -8.96
C ASP A 58 8.15 -0.46 -9.46
N LEU A 59 7.05 -0.33 -8.72
CA LEU A 59 5.78 -0.97 -9.07
C LEU A 59 4.72 0.04 -9.53
N THR A 60 5.11 1.26 -9.89
CA THR A 60 4.16 2.30 -10.31
C THR A 60 3.24 1.79 -11.41
N ASP A 61 3.80 1.13 -12.43
CA ASP A 61 3.01 0.64 -13.57
C ASP A 61 2.04 -0.48 -13.18
N ASN A 62 2.26 -1.14 -12.05
CA ASN A 62 1.37 -2.19 -11.57
C ASN A 62 0.22 -1.66 -10.73
N MET A 63 0.31 -0.43 -10.25
CA MET A 63 -0.71 0.12 -9.35
C MET A 63 -2.04 0.33 -10.05
N GLY A 64 -2.01 0.85 -11.28
CA GLY A 64 -3.22 1.07 -12.06
C GLY A 64 -4.03 -0.19 -12.28
N PRO A 65 -3.43 -1.26 -12.84
CA PRO A 65 -4.13 -2.53 -13.02
C PRO A 65 -4.70 -3.13 -11.73
N VAL A 66 -3.99 -3.00 -10.61
CA VAL A 66 -4.51 -3.47 -9.32
C VAL A 66 -5.75 -2.70 -8.91
N LEU A 67 -5.71 -1.36 -9.02
CA LEU A 67 -6.88 -0.52 -8.72
C LEU A 67 -8.05 -0.81 -9.65
N ASP A 68 -7.77 -1.01 -10.96
CA ASP A 68 -8.80 -1.40 -11.92
C ASP A 68 -9.52 -2.66 -11.47
N HIS A 69 -8.76 -3.66 -11.04
CA HIS A 69 -9.30 -4.94 -10.60
C HIS A 69 -10.15 -4.78 -9.34
N TRP A 70 -9.66 -4.05 -8.36
CA TRP A 70 -10.41 -3.82 -7.13
C TRP A 70 -11.71 -3.05 -7.38
N GLU A 71 -11.67 -2.07 -8.28
CA GLU A 71 -12.88 -1.33 -8.67
C GLU A 71 -13.91 -2.25 -9.33
N ARG A 72 -13.45 -3.14 -10.22
CA ARG A 72 -14.33 -4.11 -10.88
C ARG A 72 -14.96 -5.08 -9.89
N LEU A 73 -14.23 -5.44 -8.83
CA LEU A 73 -14.74 -6.31 -7.78
C LEU A 73 -15.70 -5.59 -6.83
N GLY A 74 -15.80 -4.27 -6.93
CA GLY A 74 -16.64 -3.49 -6.04
C GLY A 74 -16.10 -3.37 -4.63
N GLU A 75 -14.78 -3.51 -4.44
CA GLU A 75 -14.17 -3.44 -3.12
C GLU A 75 -14.19 -2.02 -2.58
N LYS A 76 -14.36 -1.92 -1.26
CA LYS A 76 -14.32 -0.64 -0.55
C LYS A 76 -13.51 -0.80 0.73
N PHE A 77 -12.88 0.31 1.14
CA PHE A 77 -12.05 0.34 2.33
C PHE A 77 -12.52 1.44 3.26
N GLU A 78 -12.32 1.25 4.56
CA GLU A 78 -12.65 2.25 5.58
C GLU A 78 -11.66 3.41 5.58
N CYS A 79 -10.42 3.15 5.16
CA CYS A 79 -9.44 4.22 5.02
C CYS A 79 -8.39 3.87 3.97
N VAL A 80 -7.67 4.90 3.51
CA VAL A 80 -6.50 4.78 2.64
C VAL A 80 -5.34 5.38 3.41
N TYR A 81 -4.30 4.58 3.64
CA TYR A 81 -3.12 5.00 4.39
C TYR A 81 -1.91 4.94 3.48
N SER A 82 -1.35 6.09 3.14
CA SER A 82 -0.20 6.17 2.25
C SER A 82 1.05 6.61 3.01
N GLY A 83 2.20 6.09 2.56
CA GLY A 83 3.50 6.48 3.05
C GLY A 83 4.23 7.34 2.05
N PHE A 84 5.56 7.20 2.01
CA PHE A 84 6.39 7.93 1.06
C PHE A 84 6.04 7.56 -0.38
N MET A 85 5.90 8.57 -1.23
CA MET A 85 5.64 8.39 -2.65
C MET A 85 6.88 8.75 -3.44
N ALA A 86 7.30 7.85 -4.32
CA ALA A 86 8.53 8.02 -5.08
C ALA A 86 8.36 8.99 -6.26
N CYS A 87 7.15 9.15 -6.78
CA CYS A 87 6.90 10.00 -7.95
C CYS A 87 5.45 10.50 -7.94
N PRO A 88 5.17 11.58 -8.71
CA PRO A 88 3.81 12.13 -8.76
C PRO A 88 2.74 11.16 -9.23
N ALA A 89 3.07 10.24 -10.13
CA ALA A 89 2.11 9.25 -10.62
C ALA A 89 1.57 8.38 -9.48
N GLN A 90 2.40 8.06 -8.49
CA GLN A 90 1.95 7.28 -7.34
C GLN A 90 0.96 8.06 -6.49
N MET A 91 1.14 9.37 -6.37
CA MET A 91 0.19 10.23 -5.66
C MET A 91 -1.16 10.26 -6.37
N ASP A 92 -1.15 10.26 -7.70
CA ASP A 92 -2.39 10.21 -8.49
C ASP A 92 -3.15 8.92 -8.21
N TYR A 93 -2.46 7.79 -8.07
CA TYR A 93 -3.09 6.53 -7.72
C TYR A 93 -3.69 6.56 -6.30
N VAL A 94 -3.01 7.22 -5.35
CA VAL A 94 -3.56 7.39 -4.00
C VAL A 94 -4.86 8.22 -4.07
N SER A 95 -4.86 9.32 -4.82
CA SER A 95 -6.05 10.14 -5.01
C SER A 95 -7.18 9.33 -5.62
N ARG A 96 -6.87 8.52 -6.63
CA ARG A 96 -7.86 7.64 -7.27
C ARG A 96 -8.45 6.65 -6.26
N ALA A 97 -7.62 6.07 -5.41
CA ALA A 97 -8.09 5.13 -4.40
C ALA A 97 -9.06 5.80 -3.43
N VAL A 98 -8.77 7.02 -3.02
CA VAL A 98 -9.65 7.79 -2.14
C VAL A 98 -11.00 8.06 -2.83
N GLU A 99 -10.97 8.42 -4.10
CA GLU A 99 -12.19 8.79 -4.85
C GLU A 99 -13.07 7.58 -5.16
N THR A 100 -12.47 6.41 -5.45
CA THR A 100 -13.22 5.27 -6.00
C THR A 100 -13.38 4.10 -5.04
N LEU A 101 -12.49 3.96 -4.05
CA LEU A 101 -12.46 2.79 -3.18
C LEU A 101 -12.79 3.09 -1.71
N LEU A 102 -12.86 4.34 -1.32
CA LEU A 102 -13.19 4.69 0.06
C LEU A 102 -14.68 4.49 0.30
N ALA A 103 -14.98 3.79 1.40
CA ALA A 103 -16.36 3.47 1.76
C ALA A 103 -17.16 4.69 2.20
#